data_3d7a248726dec7bad58bde1cfeb11772
#
_entry.id   3d7a248726dec7bad58bde1cfeb11772
#
_cell.length_a   1.000
_cell.length_b   1.000
_cell.length_c   1.000
_cell.angle_alpha   90.00
_cell.angle_beta   90.00
_cell.angle_gamma   90.00
#
_symmetry.space_group_name_H-M   'P 1'
#
loop_
_entity.id
_entity.type
_entity.pdbx_description
1 polymer ?
#
loop_
_entity_poly.entity_id
_entity_poly.type
_entity_poly.pdbx_seq_one_letter_code
_entity_poly.pdbx_strand_id
1 'polypeptide(L)'
;MRAEYSYCRDYLIKNGKPWFPVMGEMHYSRYRKEWWEESLRKIKAGGVSVVSAYVIWIHHEEEENVFDFEGCRDIGTFVRLCRKVGLSVFLRIGPFVHGEVRNGGFPDWIIEREKEGMAIRCNNEEYLGYVRRFWKKVYAQVDGCMEKDGGPVIGIQIENEYGHVGGLQGPEGEAHIRTLTAMAKEIGFDVPLYTATGWGGACIGDL
;
A
#
# COMPACT_ATOMS: atom_id res chain seq x y z
N MET A 1 -2.14 15.71 -21.40
CA MET A 1 -1.16 16.27 -20.46
C MET A 1 -1.13 15.39 -19.23
N ARG A 2 0.06 15.07 -18.72
CA ARG A 2 0.26 14.35 -17.45
C ARG A 2 -0.16 15.26 -16.30
N ALA A 3 -0.85 14.73 -15.29
CA ALA A 3 -1.17 15.47 -14.08
C ALA A 3 0.04 15.45 -13.15
N GLU A 4 0.44 16.60 -12.65
CA GLU A 4 1.49 16.72 -11.64
C GLU A 4 0.86 16.77 -10.26
N TYR A 5 1.35 15.93 -9.33
CA TYR A 5 0.88 15.86 -7.95
C TYR A 5 2.01 16.24 -7.00
N SER A 6 1.67 17.06 -6.02
CA SER A 6 2.56 17.44 -4.92
C SER A 6 1.72 17.72 -3.68
N TYR A 7 2.36 18.10 -2.60
CA TYR A 7 1.68 18.48 -1.35
C TYR A 7 2.43 19.62 -0.66
N CYS A 8 1.72 20.35 0.16
CA CYS A 8 2.28 21.27 1.13
C CYS A 8 1.77 20.89 2.52
N ARG A 9 2.10 21.69 3.53
CA ARG A 9 1.68 21.42 4.90
C ARG A 9 0.15 21.27 5.06
N ASP A 10 -0.62 22.00 4.28
CA ASP A 10 -2.05 22.19 4.55
C ASP A 10 -2.97 21.46 3.55
N TYR A 11 -2.48 21.13 2.34
CA TYR A 11 -3.30 20.49 1.31
C TYR A 11 -2.48 19.79 0.23
N LEU A 12 -3.17 18.93 -0.50
CA LEU A 12 -2.65 18.33 -1.73
C LEU A 12 -2.73 19.32 -2.89
N ILE A 13 -1.81 19.19 -3.84
CA ILE A 13 -1.70 20.05 -5.01
C ILE A 13 -1.79 19.18 -6.26
N LYS A 14 -2.60 19.61 -7.23
CA LYS A 14 -2.70 19.00 -8.55
C LYS A 14 -2.55 20.07 -9.62
N ASN A 15 -1.57 19.91 -10.51
CA ASN A 15 -1.27 20.88 -11.57
C ASN A 15 -1.09 22.31 -11.03
N GLY A 16 -0.36 22.45 -9.94
CA GLY A 16 -0.05 23.73 -9.28
C GLY A 16 -1.22 24.38 -8.53
N LYS A 17 -2.36 23.70 -8.39
CA LYS A 17 -3.56 24.21 -7.70
C LYS A 17 -3.93 23.35 -6.50
N PRO A 18 -4.46 23.94 -5.40
CA PRO A 18 -5.04 23.19 -4.31
C PRO A 18 -6.02 22.13 -4.82
N TRP A 19 -5.90 20.91 -4.31
CA TRP A 19 -6.76 19.82 -4.71
C TRP A 19 -7.26 19.06 -3.48
N PHE A 20 -8.58 18.89 -3.43
CA PHE A 20 -9.27 18.13 -2.40
C PHE A 20 -9.88 16.87 -3.04
N PRO A 21 -9.17 15.73 -3.04
CA PRO A 21 -9.70 14.50 -3.60
C PRO A 21 -10.79 13.89 -2.71
N VAL A 22 -11.80 13.30 -3.32
CA VAL A 22 -12.67 12.34 -2.64
C VAL A 22 -12.06 10.97 -2.86
N MET A 23 -11.69 10.30 -1.76
CA MET A 23 -11.10 8.98 -1.77
C MET A 23 -12.11 7.95 -1.28
N GLY A 24 -12.19 6.82 -1.97
CA GLY A 24 -12.96 5.65 -1.56
C GLY A 24 -12.10 4.40 -1.58
N GLU A 25 -12.41 3.43 -0.72
CA GLU A 25 -11.68 2.17 -0.67
C GLU A 25 -12.37 1.07 -1.48
N MET A 26 -11.54 0.29 -2.19
CA MET A 26 -11.96 -0.94 -2.86
C MET A 26 -10.85 -1.97 -2.78
N HIS A 27 -11.08 -3.02 -2.01
CA HIS A 27 -10.11 -4.09 -1.82
C HIS A 27 -10.27 -5.15 -2.91
N TYR A 28 -9.52 -5.01 -4.01
CA TYR A 28 -9.61 -5.87 -5.19
C TYR A 28 -9.56 -7.36 -4.85
N SER A 29 -8.68 -7.78 -3.95
CA SER A 29 -8.47 -9.17 -3.59
C SER A 29 -9.61 -9.82 -2.78
N ARG A 30 -10.60 -9.03 -2.35
CA ARG A 30 -11.83 -9.47 -1.67
C ARG A 30 -13.07 -9.36 -2.55
N TYR A 31 -12.90 -9.04 -3.83
CA TYR A 31 -13.99 -8.74 -4.73
C TYR A 31 -13.79 -9.43 -6.07
N ARG A 32 -14.85 -9.93 -6.68
CA ARG A 32 -14.77 -10.67 -7.94
C ARG A 32 -14.22 -9.80 -9.06
N LYS A 33 -13.23 -10.31 -9.79
CA LYS A 33 -12.54 -9.60 -10.88
C LYS A 33 -13.50 -9.13 -11.97
N GLU A 34 -14.52 -9.93 -12.30
CA GLU A 34 -15.50 -9.65 -13.33
C GLU A 34 -16.31 -8.37 -13.04
N TRP A 35 -16.42 -7.98 -11.77
CA TRP A 35 -17.18 -6.82 -11.34
C TRP A 35 -16.34 -5.56 -11.09
N TRP A 36 -15.02 -5.65 -11.20
CA TRP A 36 -14.13 -4.52 -10.89
C TRP A 36 -14.44 -3.30 -11.73
N GLU A 37 -14.53 -3.45 -13.07
CA GLU A 37 -14.73 -2.31 -13.96
C GLU A 37 -16.07 -1.63 -13.71
N GLU A 38 -17.14 -2.41 -13.55
CA GLU A 38 -18.47 -1.85 -13.25
C GLU A 38 -18.47 -1.10 -11.91
N SER A 39 -17.89 -1.69 -10.87
CA SER A 39 -17.82 -1.08 -9.55
C SER A 39 -16.97 0.19 -9.55
N LEU A 40 -15.81 0.19 -10.22
CA LEU A 40 -14.98 1.37 -10.37
C LEU A 40 -15.71 2.51 -11.11
N ARG A 41 -16.51 2.18 -12.12
CA ARG A 41 -17.36 3.17 -12.81
C ARG A 41 -18.44 3.75 -11.90
N LYS A 42 -19.08 2.93 -11.06
CA LYS A 42 -20.04 3.38 -10.05
C LYS A 42 -19.38 4.27 -8.99
N ILE A 43 -18.21 3.87 -8.48
CA ILE A 43 -17.40 4.64 -7.54
C ILE A 43 -17.10 6.02 -8.13
N LYS A 44 -16.64 6.08 -9.38
CA LYS A 44 -16.37 7.34 -10.07
C LYS A 44 -17.61 8.19 -10.27
N ALA A 45 -18.73 7.59 -10.69
CA ALA A 45 -19.99 8.29 -10.85
C ALA A 45 -20.52 8.88 -9.54
N GLY A 46 -20.16 8.29 -8.40
CA GLY A 46 -20.41 8.83 -7.06
C GLY A 46 -19.50 9.98 -6.64
N GLY A 47 -18.62 10.46 -7.52
CA GLY A 47 -17.75 11.62 -7.25
C GLY A 47 -16.38 11.27 -6.69
N VAL A 48 -16.05 9.98 -6.50
CA VAL A 48 -14.71 9.54 -6.07
C VAL A 48 -13.69 9.80 -7.19
N SER A 49 -12.56 10.36 -6.83
CA SER A 49 -11.46 10.64 -7.74
C SER A 49 -10.22 9.78 -7.50
N VAL A 50 -10.11 9.19 -6.30
CA VAL A 50 -8.99 8.33 -5.89
C VAL A 50 -9.53 7.05 -5.27
N VAL A 51 -9.02 5.91 -5.71
CA VAL A 51 -9.29 4.61 -5.08
C VAL A 51 -8.10 4.23 -4.20
N SER A 52 -8.38 3.95 -2.94
CA SER A 52 -7.43 3.34 -2.00
C SER A 52 -7.62 1.82 -1.98
N ALA A 53 -6.54 1.06 -2.01
CA ALA A 53 -6.61 -0.39 -1.98
C ALA A 53 -5.47 -1.00 -1.15
N TYR A 54 -5.83 -1.91 -0.23
CA TYR A 54 -4.85 -2.73 0.48
C TYR A 54 -4.23 -3.77 -0.43
N VAL A 55 -2.90 -3.91 -0.32
CA VAL A 55 -2.16 -5.04 -0.84
C VAL A 55 -1.93 -6.00 0.32
N ILE A 56 -2.85 -6.92 0.50
CA ILE A 56 -2.89 -7.83 1.66
C ILE A 56 -1.92 -8.98 1.42
N TRP A 57 -0.83 -9.04 2.19
CA TRP A 57 0.27 -9.99 1.94
C TRP A 57 -0.20 -11.45 1.89
N ILE A 58 -0.99 -11.91 2.88
CA ILE A 58 -1.50 -13.30 2.93
C ILE A 58 -2.32 -13.67 1.68
N HIS A 59 -2.93 -12.70 0.97
CA HIS A 59 -3.66 -13.00 -0.26
C HIS A 59 -2.74 -13.28 -1.45
N HIS A 60 -1.48 -12.87 -1.38
CA HIS A 60 -0.52 -12.99 -2.47
C HIS A 60 0.59 -14.01 -2.22
N GLU A 61 0.83 -14.38 -0.97
CA GLU A 61 1.85 -15.34 -0.56
C GLU A 61 1.33 -16.12 0.67
N GLU A 62 0.26 -16.91 0.46
CA GLU A 62 -0.34 -17.74 1.52
C GLU A 62 0.64 -18.82 2.00
N GLU A 63 1.37 -19.44 1.08
CA GLU A 63 2.50 -20.34 1.34
C GLU A 63 3.83 -19.63 1.04
N GLU A 64 4.83 -19.82 1.86
CA GLU A 64 6.13 -19.18 1.71
C GLU A 64 6.74 -19.44 0.32
N ASN A 65 7.15 -18.38 -0.38
CA ASN A 65 7.68 -18.37 -1.75
C ASN A 65 6.68 -18.74 -2.86
N VAL A 66 5.41 -19.00 -2.55
CA VAL A 66 4.37 -19.25 -3.55
C VAL A 66 3.54 -17.98 -3.74
N PHE A 67 3.81 -17.26 -4.83
CA PHE A 67 3.15 -15.99 -5.12
C PHE A 67 1.98 -16.17 -6.08
N ASP A 68 0.85 -15.55 -5.76
CA ASP A 68 -0.34 -15.53 -6.59
C ASP A 68 -0.77 -14.09 -6.90
N PHE A 69 -0.79 -13.77 -8.19
CA PHE A 69 -1.27 -12.51 -8.76
C PHE A 69 -2.31 -12.74 -9.86
N GLU A 70 -3.08 -13.83 -9.78
CA GLU A 70 -4.10 -14.18 -10.74
C GLU A 70 -5.51 -13.94 -10.21
N GLY A 71 -6.52 -14.02 -11.06
CA GLY A 71 -7.92 -13.86 -10.68
C GLY A 71 -8.17 -12.55 -9.93
N CYS A 72 -8.78 -12.63 -8.75
CA CYS A 72 -9.02 -11.47 -7.89
C CYS A 72 -7.75 -10.92 -7.21
N ARG A 73 -6.61 -11.60 -7.33
CA ARG A 73 -5.30 -11.16 -6.82
C ARG A 73 -4.47 -10.38 -7.85
N ASP A 74 -4.97 -10.19 -9.06
CA ASP A 74 -4.29 -9.48 -10.18
C ASP A 74 -4.32 -7.96 -9.96
N ILE A 75 -3.46 -7.48 -9.06
CA ILE A 75 -3.30 -6.06 -8.73
C ILE A 75 -2.94 -5.23 -9.98
N GLY A 76 -2.12 -5.78 -10.88
CA GLY A 76 -1.71 -5.08 -12.09
C GLY A 76 -2.90 -4.73 -12.98
N THR A 77 -3.79 -5.69 -13.22
CA THR A 77 -5.03 -5.44 -13.98
C THR A 77 -5.94 -4.47 -13.23
N PHE A 78 -6.08 -4.61 -11.90
CA PHE A 78 -6.90 -3.70 -11.11
C PHE A 78 -6.43 -2.24 -11.25
N VAL A 79 -5.14 -1.98 -11.10
CA VAL A 79 -4.55 -0.64 -11.23
C VAL A 79 -4.75 -0.09 -12.64
N ARG A 80 -4.54 -0.91 -13.69
CA ARG A 80 -4.79 -0.50 -15.08
C ARG A 80 -6.27 -0.21 -15.36
N LEU A 81 -7.20 -0.93 -14.73
CA LEU A 81 -8.63 -0.64 -14.81
C LEU A 81 -8.99 0.70 -14.15
N CYS A 82 -8.40 1.02 -13.00
CA CYS A 82 -8.55 2.34 -12.39
C CYS A 82 -8.14 3.45 -13.38
N ARG A 83 -7.00 3.31 -14.05
CA ARG A 83 -6.56 4.23 -15.11
C ARG A 83 -7.58 4.33 -16.25
N LYS A 84 -8.05 3.19 -16.76
CA LYS A 84 -9.05 3.11 -17.85
C LYS A 84 -10.33 3.87 -17.50
N VAL A 85 -10.77 3.75 -16.25
CA VAL A 85 -11.96 4.45 -15.73
C VAL A 85 -11.67 5.93 -15.43
N GLY A 86 -10.38 6.31 -15.29
CA GLY A 86 -9.95 7.68 -14.97
C GLY A 86 -10.01 7.98 -13.48
N LEU A 87 -9.62 7.01 -12.65
CA LEU A 87 -9.39 7.10 -11.22
C LEU A 87 -7.89 7.08 -10.93
N SER A 88 -7.45 7.90 -9.98
CA SER A 88 -6.13 7.76 -9.37
C SER A 88 -6.15 6.67 -8.31
N VAL A 89 -4.97 6.18 -7.92
CA VAL A 89 -4.84 5.05 -6.98
C VAL A 89 -3.87 5.40 -5.86
N PHE A 90 -4.26 5.09 -4.63
CA PHE A 90 -3.37 4.94 -3.49
C PHE A 90 -3.25 3.45 -3.16
N LEU A 91 -2.04 2.90 -3.21
CA LEU A 91 -1.79 1.53 -2.76
C LEU A 91 -1.29 1.52 -1.32
N ARG A 92 -1.87 0.67 -0.50
CA ARG A 92 -1.49 0.48 0.90
C ARG A 92 -0.74 -0.84 0.98
N ILE A 93 0.60 -0.77 0.87
CA ILE A 93 1.46 -1.94 0.65
C ILE A 93 1.86 -2.67 1.94
N GLY A 94 1.41 -2.20 3.07
CA GLY A 94 1.75 -2.77 4.37
C GLY A 94 3.21 -2.55 4.76
N PRO A 95 3.91 -3.55 5.34
CA PRO A 95 3.59 -4.99 5.39
C PRO A 95 2.40 -5.40 6.28
N PHE A 96 2.15 -4.68 7.38
CA PHE A 96 0.93 -4.81 8.17
C PHE A 96 -0.12 -3.84 7.62
N VAL A 97 -1.31 -4.33 7.34
CA VAL A 97 -2.40 -3.51 6.76
C VAL A 97 -3.59 -3.35 7.71
N HIS A 98 -3.66 -4.13 8.80
CA HIS A 98 -4.82 -4.27 9.66
C HIS A 98 -6.05 -4.77 8.87
N GLY A 99 -6.80 -3.90 8.24
CA GLY A 99 -7.79 -4.15 7.17
C GLY A 99 -8.85 -5.21 7.48
N GLU A 100 -9.14 -5.49 8.76
CA GLU A 100 -10.03 -6.56 9.24
C GLU A 100 -9.73 -7.90 8.55
N VAL A 101 -8.45 -8.22 8.46
CA VAL A 101 -7.95 -9.49 7.92
C VAL A 101 -7.14 -10.24 8.97
N ARG A 102 -7.14 -11.57 8.88
CA ARG A 102 -6.37 -12.44 9.76
C ARG A 102 -4.90 -11.98 9.82
N ASN A 103 -4.33 -11.95 11.02
CA ASN A 103 -2.97 -11.55 11.29
C ASN A 103 -2.62 -10.12 10.83
N GLY A 104 -3.63 -9.24 10.64
CA GLY A 104 -3.39 -7.91 10.07
C GLY A 104 -2.84 -7.91 8.65
N GLY A 105 -3.01 -9.03 7.93
CA GLY A 105 -2.56 -9.24 6.56
C GLY A 105 -1.28 -10.05 6.42
N PHE A 106 -0.59 -10.39 7.51
CA PHE A 106 0.57 -11.29 7.44
C PHE A 106 0.15 -12.71 7.10
N PRO A 107 0.93 -13.43 6.26
CA PRO A 107 0.80 -14.87 6.08
C PRO A 107 0.99 -15.63 7.39
N ASP A 108 0.35 -16.81 7.51
CA ASP A 108 0.47 -17.63 8.71
C ASP A 108 1.91 -18.06 8.97
N TRP A 109 2.69 -18.35 7.93
CA TRP A 109 4.10 -18.72 8.06
C TRP A 109 4.98 -17.60 8.65
N ILE A 110 4.64 -16.30 8.45
CA ILE A 110 5.31 -15.18 9.15
C ILE A 110 5.00 -15.21 10.65
N ILE A 111 3.74 -15.50 11.01
CA ILE A 111 3.34 -15.60 12.43
C ILE A 111 3.95 -16.84 13.11
N GLU A 112 4.13 -17.93 12.37
CA GLU A 112 4.84 -19.11 12.87
C GLU A 112 6.31 -18.79 13.16
N ARG A 113 7.00 -18.11 12.26
CA ARG A 113 8.37 -17.63 12.49
C ARG A 113 8.47 -16.65 13.65
N GLU A 114 7.47 -15.78 13.85
CA GLU A 114 7.41 -14.90 15.02
C GLU A 114 7.36 -15.73 16.32
N LYS A 115 6.54 -16.78 16.37
CA LYS A 115 6.48 -17.70 17.52
C LYS A 115 7.80 -18.47 17.74
N GLU A 116 8.56 -18.69 16.69
CA GLU A 116 9.90 -19.29 16.73
C GLU A 116 11.00 -18.29 17.11
N GLY A 117 10.66 -17.01 17.29
CA GLY A 117 11.57 -15.97 17.81
C GLY A 117 11.98 -14.90 16.80
N MET A 118 11.50 -14.93 15.56
CA MET A 118 11.72 -13.82 14.64
C MET A 118 10.89 -12.61 15.07
N ALA A 119 11.54 -11.48 15.34
CA ALA A 119 10.80 -10.25 15.63
C ALA A 119 10.23 -9.64 14.34
N ILE A 120 8.92 -9.36 14.33
CA ILE A 120 8.24 -8.70 13.22
C ILE A 120 7.96 -7.23 13.51
N ARG A 121 7.63 -6.47 12.47
CA ARG A 121 7.35 -5.02 12.54
C ARG A 121 8.47 -4.26 13.28
N CYS A 122 9.73 -4.60 12.99
CA CYS A 122 10.93 -3.96 13.52
C CYS A 122 12.09 -4.14 12.53
N ASN A 123 13.28 -3.61 12.85
CA ASN A 123 14.48 -3.73 12.00
C ASN A 123 15.21 -5.08 12.18
N ASN A 124 14.45 -6.16 12.26
CA ASN A 124 15.00 -7.51 12.18
C ASN A 124 15.37 -7.82 10.71
N GLU A 125 16.60 -8.27 10.46
CA GLU A 125 17.11 -8.47 9.08
C GLU A 125 16.34 -9.55 8.32
N GLU A 126 15.98 -10.66 8.98
CA GLU A 126 15.21 -11.74 8.36
C GLU A 126 13.82 -11.26 7.95
N TYR A 127 13.10 -10.62 8.87
CA TYR A 127 11.79 -10.01 8.59
C TYR A 127 11.85 -9.00 7.46
N LEU A 128 12.82 -8.08 7.48
CA LEU A 128 13.00 -7.08 6.41
C LEU A 128 13.33 -7.75 5.06
N GLY A 129 14.03 -8.88 5.07
CA GLY A 129 14.28 -9.69 3.88
C GLY A 129 12.98 -10.21 3.25
N TYR A 130 12.05 -10.71 4.07
CA TYR A 130 10.73 -11.16 3.61
C TYR A 130 9.88 -9.99 3.07
N VAL A 131 9.84 -8.87 3.78
CA VAL A 131 9.14 -7.65 3.32
C VAL A 131 9.68 -7.19 1.96
N ARG A 132 11.00 -7.10 1.82
CA ARG A 132 11.67 -6.70 0.56
C ARG A 132 11.31 -7.64 -0.58
N ARG A 133 11.29 -8.95 -0.34
CA ARG A 133 10.92 -9.96 -1.33
C ARG A 133 9.47 -9.75 -1.78
N PHE A 134 8.55 -9.63 -0.84
CA PHE A 134 7.12 -9.39 -1.13
C PHE A 134 6.92 -8.10 -1.93
N TRP A 135 7.47 -6.99 -1.47
CA TRP A 135 7.31 -5.70 -2.15
C TRP A 135 7.91 -5.68 -3.56
N LYS A 136 9.02 -6.38 -3.80
CA LYS A 136 9.56 -6.54 -5.17
C LYS A 136 8.58 -7.30 -6.08
N LYS A 137 7.90 -8.31 -5.56
CA LYS A 137 6.88 -9.06 -6.32
C LYS A 137 5.66 -8.18 -6.61
N VAL A 138 5.20 -7.41 -5.65
CA VAL A 138 4.11 -6.43 -5.83
C VAL A 138 4.51 -5.37 -6.85
N TYR A 139 5.68 -4.77 -6.71
CA TYR A 139 6.18 -3.75 -7.64
C TYR A 139 6.21 -4.25 -9.07
N ALA A 140 6.69 -5.46 -9.30
CA ALA A 140 6.73 -6.07 -10.63
C ALA A 140 5.35 -6.17 -11.30
N GLN A 141 4.25 -6.23 -10.54
CA GLN A 141 2.89 -6.23 -11.09
C GLN A 141 2.40 -4.84 -11.51
N VAL A 142 2.93 -3.79 -10.86
CA VAL A 142 2.51 -2.39 -11.05
C VAL A 142 3.60 -1.52 -11.66
N ASP A 143 4.67 -2.14 -12.19
CA ASP A 143 5.71 -1.43 -12.93
C ASP A 143 5.11 -0.67 -14.11
N GLY A 144 5.57 0.57 -14.32
CA GLY A 144 4.98 1.49 -15.30
C GLY A 144 3.61 2.06 -14.92
N CYS A 145 3.11 1.77 -13.71
CA CYS A 145 1.85 2.32 -13.21
C CYS A 145 2.03 3.49 -12.25
N MET A 146 3.26 3.87 -11.91
CA MET A 146 3.53 5.04 -11.07
C MET A 146 3.19 6.33 -11.83
N GLU A 147 2.88 7.39 -11.08
CA GLU A 147 2.53 8.69 -11.67
C GLU A 147 3.62 9.22 -12.61
N LYS A 148 4.89 9.08 -12.24
CA LYS A 148 6.03 9.47 -13.08
C LYS A 148 6.01 8.83 -14.48
N ASP A 149 5.47 7.62 -14.59
CA ASP A 149 5.33 6.86 -15.83
C ASP A 149 3.97 7.14 -16.54
N GLY A 150 3.22 8.13 -16.04
CA GLY A 150 1.87 8.44 -16.49
C GLY A 150 0.82 7.43 -16.02
N GLY A 151 1.15 6.63 -15.02
CA GLY A 151 0.24 5.66 -14.38
C GLY A 151 -0.73 6.32 -13.40
N PRO A 152 -1.68 5.55 -12.85
CA PRO A 152 -2.68 6.07 -11.93
C PRO A 152 -2.23 6.09 -10.47
N VAL A 153 -1.12 5.41 -10.11
CA VAL A 153 -0.64 5.35 -8.73
C VAL A 153 0.03 6.66 -8.36
N ILE A 154 -0.58 7.41 -7.44
CA ILE A 154 -0.17 8.76 -7.03
C ILE A 154 0.27 8.83 -5.57
N GLY A 155 0.19 7.74 -4.82
CA GLY A 155 0.64 7.65 -3.43
C GLY A 155 0.68 6.22 -2.93
N ILE A 156 1.57 5.97 -1.97
CA ILE A 156 1.78 4.66 -1.34
C ILE A 156 1.71 4.83 0.18
N GLN A 157 0.86 4.03 0.85
CA GLN A 157 0.91 3.91 2.29
C GLN A 157 1.85 2.78 2.70
N ILE A 158 2.72 3.09 3.65
CA ILE A 158 3.60 2.15 4.35
C ILE A 158 3.05 1.94 5.75
N GLU A 159 2.98 0.69 6.20
CA GLU A 159 2.45 0.28 7.50
C GLU A 159 1.00 0.75 7.73
N ASN A 160 0.44 0.42 8.87
CA ASN A 160 -0.85 0.92 9.30
C ASN A 160 -0.89 1.02 10.82
N GLU A 161 -1.20 2.22 11.33
CA GLU A 161 -1.31 2.52 12.76
C GLU A 161 -0.09 2.04 13.57
N TYR A 162 1.09 2.16 12.98
CA TYR A 162 2.33 1.67 13.56
C TYR A 162 2.66 2.40 14.87
N GLY A 163 2.97 1.62 15.91
CA GLY A 163 3.19 2.14 17.26
C GLY A 163 1.89 2.38 18.05
N HIS A 164 0.72 2.30 17.39
CA HIS A 164 -0.59 2.35 18.03
C HIS A 164 -1.23 0.94 18.05
N VAL A 165 -1.34 0.30 16.90
CA VAL A 165 -1.79 -1.10 16.78
C VAL A 165 -0.57 -1.99 16.54
N GLY A 166 0.14 -2.35 17.61
CA GLY A 166 1.41 -3.07 17.54
C GLY A 166 2.56 -2.25 16.94
N GLY A 167 3.69 -2.90 16.72
CA GLY A 167 4.93 -2.25 16.34
C GLY A 167 5.65 -1.59 17.53
N LEU A 168 6.76 -0.94 17.27
CA LEU A 168 7.56 -0.24 18.26
C LEU A 168 7.14 1.23 18.37
N GLN A 169 7.44 1.84 19.51
CA GLN A 169 7.22 3.27 19.75
C GLN A 169 8.55 4.03 19.85
N GLY A 170 8.47 5.35 19.80
CA GLY A 170 9.62 6.24 19.98
C GLY A 170 10.69 6.06 18.90
N PRO A 171 11.98 6.31 19.23
CA PRO A 171 13.06 6.35 18.23
C PRO A 171 13.25 5.04 17.43
N GLU A 172 13.00 3.89 18.04
CA GLU A 172 13.11 2.60 17.37
C GLU A 172 11.98 2.40 16.33
N GLY A 173 10.76 2.81 16.70
CA GLY A 173 9.62 2.79 15.77
C GLY A 173 9.82 3.74 14.60
N GLU A 174 10.28 4.96 14.87
CA GLU A 174 10.64 5.94 13.85
C GLU A 174 11.72 5.41 12.90
N ALA A 175 12.75 4.75 13.45
CA ALA A 175 13.81 4.14 12.65
C ALA A 175 13.27 3.03 11.74
N HIS A 176 12.31 2.23 12.20
CA HIS A 176 11.70 1.18 11.38
C HIS A 176 10.91 1.78 10.20
N ILE A 177 10.08 2.79 10.46
CA ILE A 177 9.34 3.48 9.38
C ILE A 177 10.30 4.07 8.34
N ARG A 178 11.40 4.70 8.78
CA ARG A 178 12.45 5.20 7.86
C ARG A 178 13.10 4.08 7.04
N THR A 179 13.36 2.93 7.65
CA THR A 179 13.90 1.75 6.94
C THR A 179 12.94 1.26 5.86
N LEU A 180 11.64 1.13 6.18
CA LEU A 180 10.62 0.72 5.21
C LEU A 180 10.47 1.75 4.09
N THR A 181 10.49 3.04 4.42
CA THR A 181 10.42 4.14 3.46
C THR A 181 11.58 4.10 2.46
N ALA A 182 12.80 3.93 2.96
CA ALA A 182 13.99 3.79 2.11
C ALA A 182 13.89 2.55 1.21
N MET A 183 13.48 1.41 1.78
CA MET A 183 13.29 0.16 1.04
C MET A 183 12.25 0.29 -0.09
N ALA A 184 11.13 0.95 0.16
CA ALA A 184 10.11 1.16 -0.87
C ALA A 184 10.65 2.00 -2.03
N LYS A 185 11.38 3.08 -1.73
CA LYS A 185 12.02 3.93 -2.74
C LYS A 185 13.07 3.18 -3.55
N GLU A 186 13.93 2.38 -2.90
CA GLU A 186 14.93 1.53 -3.56
C GLU A 186 14.31 0.51 -4.52
N ILE A 187 13.15 -0.04 -4.18
CA ILE A 187 12.42 -0.99 -5.02
C ILE A 187 11.84 -0.30 -6.26
N GLY A 188 11.51 0.98 -6.18
CA GLY A 188 10.98 1.75 -7.30
C GLY A 188 9.61 2.39 -7.06
N PHE A 189 9.05 2.31 -5.87
CA PHE A 189 7.82 3.03 -5.51
C PHE A 189 8.08 4.54 -5.41
N ASP A 190 8.23 5.17 -6.57
CA ASP A 190 8.61 6.58 -6.72
C ASP A 190 7.36 7.47 -6.86
N VAL A 191 6.64 7.59 -5.76
CA VAL A 191 5.50 8.48 -5.53
C VAL A 191 5.54 8.95 -4.08
N PRO A 192 4.77 9.98 -3.69
CA PRO A 192 4.64 10.35 -2.28
C PRO A 192 4.30 9.15 -1.40
N LEU A 193 5.07 8.97 -0.33
CA LEU A 193 4.85 7.94 0.67
C LEU A 193 4.18 8.57 1.88
N TYR A 194 3.30 7.82 2.54
CA TYR A 194 2.62 8.24 3.77
C TYR A 194 2.33 7.04 4.67
N THR A 195 1.92 7.29 5.90
CA THR A 195 1.43 6.28 6.83
C THR A 195 0.09 6.69 7.44
N ALA A 196 -0.65 5.73 8.00
CA ALA A 196 -1.86 6.00 8.76
C ALA A 196 -1.54 6.01 10.26
N THR A 197 -1.97 7.05 10.96
CA THR A 197 -1.61 7.30 12.37
C THR A 197 -2.58 6.73 13.41
N GLY A 198 -3.76 6.27 13.03
CA GLY A 198 -4.76 5.79 13.99
C GLY A 198 -5.20 6.87 14.97
N TRP A 199 -5.33 6.53 16.26
CA TRP A 199 -5.86 7.38 17.34
C TRP A 199 -4.84 8.34 17.98
N GLY A 200 -3.66 8.45 17.44
CA GLY A 200 -2.55 9.25 17.96
C GLY A 200 -1.44 8.38 18.57
N GLY A 201 -0.26 8.97 18.72
CA GLY A 201 0.93 8.27 19.22
C GLY A 201 1.57 7.27 18.25
N ALA A 202 1.11 7.22 17.01
CA ALA A 202 1.75 6.41 15.97
C ALA A 202 3.11 6.97 15.58
N CYS A 203 4.05 6.08 15.25
CA CYS A 203 5.34 6.45 14.69
C CYS A 203 5.19 6.73 13.20
N ILE A 204 5.62 7.90 12.76
CA ILE A 204 5.48 8.36 11.38
C ILE A 204 6.81 8.44 10.62
N GLY A 205 7.95 8.30 11.31
CA GLY A 205 9.25 8.56 10.69
C GLY A 205 9.32 10.01 10.21
N ASP A 206 9.67 10.18 8.97
CA ASP A 206 9.70 11.50 8.30
C ASP A 206 8.63 11.58 7.18
N LEU A 207 7.54 10.81 7.31
CA LEU A 207 6.41 10.74 6.36
C LEU A 207 5.33 11.76 6.65
#